data_8937ac0fbe1b5d1b22699a92cd5c9075
#
_entry.id   8937ac0fbe1b5d1b22699a92cd5c9075
#
_cell.length_a   1.000
_cell.length_b   1.000
_cell.length_c   1.000
_cell.angle_alpha   90.00
_cell.angle_beta   90.00
_cell.angle_gamma   90.00
#
_symmetry.space_group_name_H-M   'P 1'
#
loop_
_entity.id
_entity.type
_entity.pdbx_description
1 polymer ?
#
loop_
_entity_poly.entity_id
_entity_poly.type
_entity_poly.pdbx_seq_one_letter_code
_entity_poly.pdbx_strand_id
1 'polypeptide(L)'
;MTFELVVGDIADAALVDKLASEADAIVHYAAESHNDNSLNDPSPFIHTNFIGTYTLLEAARKYNIRFHHVSTDEVYGDLPLREDLPGHGEGPGEKFTAETKYNPSSPYSSTKAASDLIVKAWVRSFGVKATISNCSNNYGPYQHIEKFIPRQITNILSGIKPKLYGEGKNVRD
;
A
#
# COMPACT_ATOMS: atom_id res chain seq x y z
N MET A 1 -17.90 -10.32 -19.32
CA MET A 1 -16.51 -10.33 -18.79
C MET A 1 -16.43 -11.55 -17.90
N THR A 2 -15.54 -12.47 -18.19
CA THR A 2 -15.29 -13.67 -17.37
C THR A 2 -14.07 -13.41 -16.51
N PHE A 3 -14.09 -13.87 -15.26
CA PHE A 3 -12.91 -13.86 -14.39
C PHE A 3 -12.69 -15.26 -13.82
N GLU A 4 -11.44 -15.57 -13.51
CA GLU A 4 -11.05 -16.79 -12.82
C GLU A 4 -10.41 -16.39 -11.48
N LEU A 5 -10.81 -17.05 -10.40
CA LEU A 5 -10.21 -16.89 -9.09
C LEU A 5 -9.17 -18.00 -8.86
N VAL A 6 -7.91 -17.60 -8.73
CA VAL A 6 -6.82 -18.50 -8.33
C VAL A 6 -6.38 -18.11 -6.91
N VAL A 7 -6.52 -19.04 -5.96
CA VAL A 7 -6.09 -18.83 -4.58
C VAL A 7 -4.65 -19.27 -4.43
N GLY A 8 -3.78 -18.36 -3.94
CA GLY A 8 -2.35 -18.64 -3.78
C GLY A 8 -1.58 -17.48 -3.16
N ASP A 9 -0.30 -17.71 -2.92
CA ASP A 9 0.64 -16.70 -2.41
C ASP A 9 1.36 -16.02 -3.57
N ILE A 10 1.41 -14.70 -3.58
CA ILE A 10 2.16 -13.93 -4.60
C ILE A 10 3.68 -14.10 -4.50
N ALA A 11 4.19 -14.64 -3.39
CA ALA A 11 5.59 -15.03 -3.24
C ALA A 11 5.89 -16.43 -3.80
N ASP A 12 4.86 -17.22 -4.19
CA ASP A 12 5.06 -18.49 -4.90
C ASP A 12 5.45 -18.21 -6.35
N ALA A 13 6.75 -18.30 -6.62
CA ALA A 13 7.32 -18.02 -7.93
C ALA A 13 6.78 -18.96 -9.04
N ALA A 14 6.46 -20.21 -8.72
CA ALA A 14 5.95 -21.15 -9.72
C ALA A 14 4.50 -20.81 -10.11
N LEU A 15 3.67 -20.50 -9.13
CA LEU A 15 2.29 -20.04 -9.37
C LEU A 15 2.26 -18.72 -10.14
N VAL A 16 3.05 -17.74 -9.70
CA VAL A 16 3.14 -16.43 -10.34
C VAL A 16 3.65 -16.55 -11.78
N ASP A 17 4.67 -17.37 -12.02
CA ASP A 17 5.22 -17.61 -13.36
C ASP A 17 4.15 -18.19 -14.31
N LYS A 18 3.40 -19.18 -13.83
CA LYS A 18 2.30 -19.78 -14.61
C LYS A 18 1.25 -18.75 -15.00
N LEU A 19 0.76 -17.94 -14.05
CA LEU A 19 -0.28 -16.96 -14.29
C LEU A 19 0.21 -15.80 -15.17
N ALA A 20 1.41 -15.33 -14.96
CA ALA A 20 1.99 -14.23 -15.72
C ALA A 20 2.28 -14.60 -17.17
N SER A 21 2.52 -15.89 -17.47
CA SER A 21 2.77 -16.36 -18.84
C SER A 21 1.58 -16.16 -19.79
N GLU A 22 0.37 -16.02 -19.24
CA GLU A 22 -0.88 -15.85 -20.00
C GLU A 22 -1.49 -14.44 -19.83
N ALA A 23 -0.79 -13.54 -19.12
CA ALA A 23 -1.30 -12.21 -18.78
C ALA A 23 -0.69 -11.11 -19.67
N ASP A 24 -1.48 -10.08 -19.96
CA ASP A 24 -1.03 -8.86 -20.65
C ASP A 24 -0.52 -7.79 -19.66
N ALA A 25 -0.97 -7.86 -18.40
CA ALA A 25 -0.60 -6.93 -17.36
C ALA A 25 -0.81 -7.52 -15.95
N ILE A 26 -0.05 -7.02 -15.00
CA ILE A 26 -0.24 -7.29 -13.57
C ILE A 26 -0.66 -5.98 -12.89
N VAL A 27 -1.77 -6.03 -12.13
CA VAL A 27 -2.18 -4.95 -11.21
C VAL A 27 -2.05 -5.49 -9.80
N HIS A 28 -1.06 -4.99 -9.07
CA HIS A 28 -0.63 -5.52 -7.78
C HIS A 28 -1.30 -4.77 -6.63
N TYR A 29 -2.39 -5.32 -6.11
CA TYR A 29 -3.10 -4.84 -4.91
C TYR A 29 -2.74 -5.61 -3.64
N ALA A 30 -2.17 -6.81 -3.79
CA ALA A 30 -1.91 -7.68 -2.65
C ALA A 30 -0.90 -7.05 -1.68
N ALA A 31 -1.28 -6.95 -0.42
CA ALA A 31 -0.40 -6.46 0.64
C ALA A 31 -0.93 -6.86 2.01
N GLU A 32 -0.04 -7.08 2.95
CA GLU A 32 -0.36 -6.91 4.36
C GLU A 32 -0.46 -5.41 4.64
N SER A 33 -1.58 -4.95 5.24
CA SER A 33 -1.91 -3.52 5.25
C SER A 33 -2.44 -2.98 6.58
N HIS A 34 -2.46 -3.78 7.66
CA HIS A 34 -2.93 -3.33 8.98
C HIS A 34 -1.74 -2.91 9.84
N ASN A 35 -1.63 -1.60 10.11
CA ASN A 35 -0.47 -1.03 10.79
C ASN A 35 -0.20 -1.66 12.16
N ASP A 36 -1.24 -1.81 13.02
CA ASP A 36 -1.09 -2.42 14.33
C ASP A 36 -0.55 -3.86 14.25
N ASN A 37 -0.97 -4.64 13.24
CA ASN A 37 -0.45 -5.98 13.02
C ASN A 37 1.04 -5.94 12.68
N SER A 38 1.49 -4.94 11.93
CA SER A 38 2.90 -4.79 11.57
C SER A 38 3.80 -4.49 12.78
N LEU A 39 3.24 -3.88 13.83
CA LEU A 39 3.94 -3.63 15.10
C LEU A 39 4.03 -4.89 15.96
N ASN A 40 3.07 -5.80 15.84
CA ASN A 40 3.06 -7.07 16.58
C ASN A 40 3.96 -8.12 15.93
N ASP A 41 3.86 -8.30 14.61
CA ASP A 41 4.69 -9.20 13.82
C ASP A 41 4.93 -8.61 12.42
N PRO A 42 6.13 -8.11 12.15
CA PRO A 42 6.48 -7.55 10.83
C PRO A 42 6.77 -8.62 9.76
N SER A 43 6.95 -9.89 10.12
CA SER A 43 7.41 -10.93 9.18
C SER A 43 6.47 -11.13 7.99
N PRO A 44 5.12 -11.20 8.14
CA PRO A 44 4.21 -11.32 7.01
C PRO A 44 4.29 -10.12 6.06
N PHE A 45 4.58 -8.94 6.59
CA PHE A 45 4.71 -7.72 5.79
C PHE A 45 5.94 -7.74 4.89
N ILE A 46 7.06 -8.24 5.40
CA ILE A 46 8.27 -8.44 4.60
C ILE A 46 8.01 -9.48 3.51
N HIS A 47 7.41 -10.61 3.87
CA HIS A 47 7.11 -11.69 2.94
C HIS A 47 6.17 -11.22 1.83
N THR A 48 5.01 -10.69 2.17
CA THR A 48 4.00 -10.29 1.19
C THR A 48 4.40 -9.02 0.44
N ASN A 49 4.71 -7.93 1.18
CA ASN A 49 4.89 -6.64 0.54
C ASN A 49 6.22 -6.53 -0.22
N PHE A 50 7.28 -7.16 0.27
CA PHE A 50 8.59 -7.06 -0.39
C PHE A 50 8.89 -8.28 -1.28
N ILE A 51 8.89 -9.50 -0.73
CA ILE A 51 9.22 -10.71 -1.51
C ILE A 51 8.13 -10.98 -2.56
N GLY A 52 6.85 -10.84 -2.23
CA GLY A 52 5.76 -10.96 -3.19
C GLY A 52 5.87 -9.96 -4.34
N THR A 53 6.17 -8.68 -4.04
CA THR A 53 6.40 -7.67 -5.08
C THR A 53 7.60 -8.02 -5.97
N TYR A 54 8.70 -8.50 -5.38
CA TYR A 54 9.87 -8.97 -6.12
C TYR A 54 9.49 -10.10 -7.08
N THR A 55 8.76 -11.10 -6.60
CA THR A 55 8.34 -12.26 -7.41
C THR A 55 7.49 -11.84 -8.61
N LEU A 56 6.53 -10.92 -8.39
CA LEU A 56 5.70 -10.37 -9.46
C LEU A 56 6.51 -9.54 -10.47
N LEU A 57 7.51 -8.77 -10.01
CA LEU A 57 8.39 -7.98 -10.88
C LEU A 57 9.27 -8.88 -11.77
N GLU A 58 9.80 -9.98 -11.24
CA GLU A 58 10.57 -10.94 -12.04
C GLU A 58 9.70 -11.59 -13.12
N ALA A 59 8.45 -11.92 -12.81
CA ALA A 59 7.52 -12.43 -13.80
C ALA A 59 7.18 -11.35 -14.86
N ALA A 60 6.90 -10.12 -14.43
CA ALA A 60 6.64 -9.01 -15.36
C ALA A 60 7.83 -8.75 -16.29
N ARG A 61 9.06 -8.84 -15.77
CA ARG A 61 10.29 -8.74 -16.54
C ARG A 61 10.43 -9.88 -17.54
N LYS A 62 10.23 -11.13 -17.09
CA LYS A 62 10.39 -12.33 -17.92
C LYS A 62 9.46 -12.32 -19.13
N TYR A 63 8.21 -11.93 -18.93
CA TYR A 63 7.18 -11.93 -19.98
C TYR A 63 7.00 -10.56 -20.65
N ASN A 64 7.78 -9.54 -20.26
CA ASN A 64 7.70 -8.17 -20.80
C ASN A 64 6.29 -7.57 -20.76
N ILE A 65 5.53 -7.87 -19.70
CA ILE A 65 4.16 -7.39 -19.48
C ILE A 65 4.16 -6.13 -18.63
N ARG A 66 3.05 -5.38 -18.66
CA ARG A 66 2.87 -4.17 -17.87
C ARG A 66 2.69 -4.51 -16.38
N PHE A 67 3.20 -3.63 -15.52
CA PHE A 67 3.06 -3.77 -14.08
C PHE A 67 2.54 -2.48 -13.44
N HIS A 68 1.46 -2.57 -12.68
CA HIS A 68 0.97 -1.46 -11.86
C HIS A 68 1.04 -1.82 -10.38
N HIS A 69 1.82 -1.05 -9.62
CA HIS A 69 1.97 -1.24 -8.17
C HIS A 69 1.10 -0.25 -7.41
N VAL A 70 0.17 -0.77 -6.62
CA VAL A 70 -0.65 0.05 -5.72
C VAL A 70 0.07 0.17 -4.39
N SER A 71 0.58 1.36 -4.11
CA SER A 71 1.28 1.73 -2.87
C SER A 71 0.41 2.62 -1.99
N THR A 72 1.00 3.37 -1.09
CA THR A 72 0.34 4.21 -0.09
C THR A 72 1.08 5.53 0.09
N ASP A 73 0.38 6.57 0.50
CA ASP A 73 0.95 7.84 0.94
C ASP A 73 1.81 7.70 2.20
N GLU A 74 1.58 6.66 3.02
CA GLU A 74 2.34 6.42 4.25
C GLU A 74 3.84 6.17 4.01
N VAL A 75 4.26 5.93 2.76
CA VAL A 75 5.69 5.85 2.41
C VAL A 75 6.41 7.20 2.57
N TYR A 76 5.67 8.30 2.55
CA TYR A 76 6.22 9.65 2.70
C TYR A 76 6.37 10.08 4.16
N GLY A 77 5.76 9.36 5.10
CA GLY A 77 5.80 9.67 6.52
C GLY A 77 4.76 10.71 6.94
N ASP A 78 5.12 11.53 7.92
CA ASP A 78 4.22 12.54 8.47
C ASP A 78 4.46 13.91 7.82
N LEU A 79 3.36 14.65 7.61
CA LEU A 79 3.43 16.07 7.27
C LEU A 79 3.54 16.90 8.57
N PRO A 80 4.21 18.05 8.55
CA PRO A 80 4.22 18.97 9.66
C PRO A 80 2.80 19.35 10.07
N LEU A 81 2.55 19.46 11.37
CA LEU A 81 1.28 20.02 11.84
C LEU A 81 1.16 21.45 11.34
N ARG A 82 -0.04 21.85 10.93
CA ARG A 82 -0.29 23.18 10.36
C ARG A 82 0.12 24.30 11.31
N GLU A 83 -0.06 24.10 12.62
CA GLU A 83 0.33 25.01 13.68
C GLU A 83 1.85 25.20 13.82
N ASP A 84 2.66 24.25 13.30
CA ASP A 84 4.11 24.28 13.31
C ASP A 84 4.72 24.98 12.08
N LEU A 85 3.88 25.36 11.09
CA LEU A 85 4.35 26.00 9.86
C LEU A 85 4.45 27.51 10.02
N PRO A 86 5.55 28.17 9.58
CA PRO A 86 5.65 29.61 9.59
C PRO A 86 4.53 30.27 8.77
N GLY A 87 3.77 31.20 9.39
CA GLY A 87 2.75 31.96 8.70
C GLY A 87 1.45 31.21 8.48
N HIS A 88 1.03 30.36 9.42
CA HIS A 88 -0.22 29.61 9.36
C HIS A 88 -1.43 30.52 9.15
N GLY A 89 -1.82 30.62 7.88
CA GLY A 89 -3.06 31.26 7.43
C GLY A 89 -4.15 30.24 7.14
N GLU A 90 -5.31 30.74 6.75
CA GLU A 90 -6.38 29.92 6.19
C GLU A 90 -5.96 29.41 4.79
N GLY A 91 -5.49 28.20 4.68
CA GLY A 91 -5.09 27.58 3.41
C GLY A 91 -4.92 26.06 3.57
N PRO A 92 -4.86 25.28 2.48
CA PRO A 92 -4.49 23.87 2.58
C PRO A 92 -3.06 23.78 3.17
N GLY A 93 -2.86 22.86 4.13
CA GLY A 93 -1.54 22.53 4.63
C GLY A 93 -0.63 21.98 3.52
N GLU A 94 0.60 21.63 3.86
CA GLU A 94 1.48 20.91 2.94
C GLU A 94 0.83 19.59 2.51
N LYS A 95 1.09 19.20 1.27
CA LYS A 95 0.63 17.93 0.68
C LYS A 95 1.82 17.14 0.16
N PHE A 96 1.68 15.84 0.12
CA PHE A 96 2.62 14.98 -0.57
C PHE A 96 2.58 15.22 -2.08
N THR A 97 3.75 15.14 -2.70
CA THR A 97 3.92 15.20 -4.15
C THR A 97 4.76 14.01 -4.62
N ALA A 98 4.86 13.81 -5.93
CA ALA A 98 5.70 12.76 -6.50
C ALA A 98 7.20 12.93 -6.18
N GLU A 99 7.62 14.14 -5.82
CA GLU A 99 8.99 14.52 -5.46
C GLU A 99 9.25 14.40 -3.95
N THR A 100 8.20 14.18 -3.14
CA THR A 100 8.34 14.03 -1.69
C THR A 100 9.24 12.83 -1.37
N LYS A 101 10.21 13.04 -0.50
CA LYS A 101 11.13 11.97 -0.08
C LYS A 101 10.43 10.96 0.79
N TYR A 102 10.77 9.69 0.61
CA TYR A 102 10.27 8.62 1.46
C TYR A 102 10.84 8.74 2.87
N ASN A 103 9.95 8.71 3.85
CA ASN A 103 10.27 8.76 5.28
C ASN A 103 9.27 7.91 6.10
N PRO A 104 9.14 6.60 5.79
CA PRO A 104 8.14 5.74 6.42
C PRO A 104 8.35 5.61 7.93
N SER A 105 7.28 5.60 8.71
CA SER A 105 7.30 5.61 10.18
C SER A 105 6.88 4.28 10.83
N SER A 106 6.49 3.27 10.06
CA SER A 106 6.05 1.97 10.59
C SER A 106 6.64 0.81 9.79
N PRO A 107 6.65 -0.44 10.34
CA PRO A 107 7.04 -1.62 9.57
C PRO A 107 6.22 -1.79 8.29
N TYR A 108 4.90 -1.55 8.34
CA TYR A 108 4.04 -1.57 7.15
C TYR A 108 4.52 -0.56 6.11
N SER A 109 4.59 0.72 6.46
CA SER A 109 4.99 1.77 5.50
C SER A 109 6.43 1.60 5.02
N SER A 110 7.32 1.05 5.85
CA SER A 110 8.69 0.72 5.46
C SER A 110 8.75 -0.39 4.41
N THR A 111 7.94 -1.45 4.55
CA THR A 111 7.87 -2.52 3.54
C THR A 111 7.24 -2.04 2.24
N LYS A 112 6.26 -1.13 2.29
CA LYS A 112 5.68 -0.49 1.10
C LYS A 112 6.68 0.44 0.41
N ALA A 113 7.43 1.26 1.16
CA ALA A 113 8.50 2.09 0.60
C ALA A 113 9.61 1.24 -0.04
N ALA A 114 9.99 0.13 0.59
CA ALA A 114 10.94 -0.82 0.01
C ALA A 114 10.43 -1.43 -1.29
N SER A 115 9.13 -1.77 -1.35
CA SER A 115 8.48 -2.26 -2.57
C SER A 115 8.51 -1.23 -3.69
N ASP A 116 8.18 0.03 -3.40
CA ASP A 116 8.26 1.12 -4.39
C ASP A 116 9.68 1.29 -4.92
N LEU A 117 10.70 1.18 -4.05
CA LEU A 117 12.10 1.31 -4.43
C LEU A 117 12.55 0.16 -5.34
N ILE A 118 12.15 -1.08 -5.09
CA ILE A 118 12.48 -2.18 -6.01
C ILE A 118 11.73 -2.04 -7.34
N VAL A 119 10.48 -1.58 -7.37
CA VAL A 119 9.78 -1.28 -8.63
C VAL A 119 10.56 -0.25 -9.44
N LYS A 120 10.97 0.87 -8.82
CA LYS A 120 11.80 1.90 -9.47
C LYS A 120 13.14 1.35 -9.97
N ALA A 121 13.77 0.47 -9.19
CA ALA A 121 15.03 -0.19 -9.58
C ALA A 121 14.84 -1.11 -10.80
N TRP A 122 13.76 -1.89 -10.85
CA TRP A 122 13.44 -2.77 -11.99
C TRP A 122 13.13 -2.00 -13.27
N VAL A 123 12.40 -0.89 -13.15
CA VAL A 123 12.22 0.04 -14.29
C VAL A 123 13.58 0.53 -14.83
N ARG A 124 14.44 1.03 -13.93
CA ARG A 124 15.72 1.63 -14.32
C ARG A 124 16.73 0.61 -14.82
N SER A 125 16.83 -0.55 -14.16
CA SER A 125 17.89 -1.53 -14.44
C SER A 125 17.53 -2.53 -15.52
N PHE A 126 16.24 -2.86 -15.64
CA PHE A 126 15.77 -3.93 -16.52
C PHE A 126 14.72 -3.48 -17.54
N GLY A 127 14.30 -2.22 -17.51
CA GLY A 127 13.32 -1.67 -18.46
C GLY A 127 11.90 -2.19 -18.25
N VAL A 128 11.54 -2.67 -17.04
CA VAL A 128 10.17 -3.13 -16.73
C VAL A 128 9.20 -1.97 -16.92
N LYS A 129 8.09 -2.21 -17.62
CA LYS A 129 7.05 -1.22 -17.89
C LYS A 129 6.14 -1.09 -16.68
N ALA A 130 6.58 -0.39 -15.64
CA ALA A 130 5.84 -0.26 -14.40
C ALA A 130 5.37 1.17 -14.12
N THR A 131 4.26 1.27 -13.37
CA THR A 131 3.73 2.49 -12.77
C THR A 131 3.44 2.25 -11.31
N ILE A 132 3.50 3.30 -10.49
CA ILE A 132 3.19 3.27 -9.06
C ILE A 132 2.10 4.31 -8.78
N SER A 133 1.12 3.95 -7.95
CA SER A 133 0.18 4.89 -7.34
C SER A 133 0.35 4.89 -5.83
N ASN A 134 0.54 6.07 -5.24
CA ASN A 134 0.59 6.26 -3.80
C ASN A 134 -0.74 6.90 -3.37
N CYS A 135 -1.72 6.06 -3.09
CA CYS A 135 -3.04 6.53 -2.70
C CYS A 135 -3.10 6.80 -1.19
N SER A 136 -3.92 7.77 -0.81
CA SER A 136 -4.30 8.00 0.57
C SER A 136 -5.38 6.99 1.00
N ASN A 137 -6.08 7.23 2.10
CA ASN A 137 -7.01 6.25 2.64
C ASN A 137 -8.23 6.04 1.72
N ASN A 138 -8.41 4.81 1.28
CA ASN A 138 -9.56 4.41 0.49
C ASN A 138 -10.70 3.98 1.41
N TYR A 139 -11.93 4.20 0.99
CA TYR A 139 -13.13 3.69 1.64
C TYR A 139 -14.22 3.38 0.60
N GLY A 140 -15.14 2.48 0.94
CA GLY A 140 -16.22 2.13 0.04
C GLY A 140 -17.03 0.92 0.51
N PRO A 141 -18.07 0.54 -0.25
CA PRO A 141 -18.83 -0.66 0.01
C PRO A 141 -17.94 -1.90 0.05
N TYR A 142 -18.26 -2.84 0.94
CA TYR A 142 -17.55 -4.11 1.14
C TYR A 142 -16.10 -3.98 1.66
N GLN A 143 -15.67 -2.79 2.11
CA GLN A 143 -14.38 -2.64 2.74
C GLN A 143 -14.24 -3.57 3.96
N HIS A 144 -13.07 -4.18 4.12
CA HIS A 144 -12.80 -5.13 5.20
C HIS A 144 -13.04 -4.51 6.59
N ILE A 145 -13.69 -5.28 7.47
CA ILE A 145 -14.17 -4.82 8.79
C ILE A 145 -13.04 -4.33 9.73
N GLU A 146 -11.80 -4.74 9.52
CA GLU A 146 -10.67 -4.25 10.32
C GLU A 146 -10.37 -2.76 10.09
N LYS A 147 -10.76 -2.20 8.94
CA LYS A 147 -10.50 -0.81 8.59
C LYS A 147 -11.37 0.15 9.40
N PHE A 148 -10.92 1.40 9.56
CA PHE A 148 -11.49 2.36 10.50
C PHE A 148 -13.00 2.54 10.33
N ILE A 149 -13.46 2.95 9.14
CA ILE A 149 -14.88 3.26 8.91
C ILE A 149 -15.79 2.05 9.15
N PRO A 150 -15.60 0.87 8.50
CA PRO A 150 -16.48 -0.26 8.73
C PRO A 150 -16.41 -0.77 10.16
N ARG A 151 -15.25 -0.71 10.82
CA ARG A 151 -15.11 -1.12 12.23
C ARG A 151 -15.89 -0.20 13.16
N GLN A 152 -15.88 1.12 12.96
CA GLN A 152 -16.67 2.03 13.79
C GLN A 152 -18.18 1.80 13.59
N ILE A 153 -18.62 1.62 12.34
CA ILE A 153 -20.02 1.32 12.04
C ILE A 153 -20.47 0.03 12.73
N THR A 154 -19.72 -1.06 12.58
CA THR A 154 -20.07 -2.34 13.21
C THR A 154 -20.02 -2.29 14.74
N ASN A 155 -19.06 -1.56 15.31
CA ASN A 155 -19.02 -1.33 16.76
C ASN A 155 -20.28 -0.62 17.24
N ILE A 156 -20.68 0.47 16.60
CA ILE A 156 -21.89 1.24 16.97
C ILE A 156 -23.13 0.37 16.87
N LEU A 157 -23.29 -0.38 15.77
CA LEU A 157 -24.43 -1.29 15.59
C LEU A 157 -24.46 -2.42 16.62
N SER A 158 -23.31 -2.81 17.16
CA SER A 158 -23.18 -3.84 18.21
C SER A 158 -23.22 -3.26 19.63
N GLY A 159 -23.51 -1.96 19.81
CA GLY A 159 -23.50 -1.32 21.12
C GLY A 159 -22.11 -1.14 21.72
N ILE A 160 -21.06 -1.31 20.93
CA ILE A 160 -19.66 -1.12 21.35
C ILE A 160 -19.26 0.33 21.12
N LYS A 161 -18.66 0.96 22.12
CA LYS A 161 -18.20 2.35 22.00
C LYS A 161 -17.12 2.48 20.90
N PRO A 162 -17.26 3.44 19.97
CA PRO A 162 -16.23 3.74 18.98
C PRO A 162 -14.88 4.05 19.62
N LYS A 163 -13.80 3.63 18.95
CA LYS A 163 -12.43 3.89 19.41
C LYS A 163 -11.79 4.96 18.51
N LEU A 164 -11.13 5.92 19.15
CA LEU A 164 -10.27 6.90 18.47
C LEU A 164 -8.81 6.61 18.77
N TYR A 165 -7.95 6.79 17.77
CA TYR A 165 -6.51 6.82 17.97
C TYR A 165 -6.11 8.20 18.52
N GLY A 166 -5.31 8.22 19.59
CA GLY A 166 -4.92 9.43 20.27
C GLY A 166 -6.15 10.27 20.68
N GLU A 167 -6.08 11.56 20.42
CA GLU A 167 -7.17 12.52 20.70
C GLU A 167 -8.06 12.80 19.48
N GLY A 168 -7.96 12.00 18.42
CA GLY A 168 -8.69 12.20 17.16
C GLY A 168 -8.19 13.39 16.34
N LYS A 169 -6.95 13.81 16.56
CA LYS A 169 -6.32 14.93 15.83
C LYS A 169 -5.62 14.51 14.54
N ASN A 170 -5.61 13.22 14.24
CA ASN A 170 -4.98 12.71 13.02
C ASN A 170 -5.73 13.22 11.80
N VAL A 171 -5.00 13.84 10.87
CA VAL A 171 -5.50 14.31 9.59
C VAL A 171 -5.05 13.38 8.49
N ARG A 172 -5.94 13.08 7.56
CA ARG A 172 -5.68 12.34 6.33
C ARG A 172 -6.23 13.13 5.15
N ASP A 173 -5.57 13.04 3.99
CA ASP A 173 -6.05 13.64 2.74
C ASP A 173 -7.30 12.93 2.20
#